data_252234f35fe8125b589d0e20cddbd119
#
_entry.id   252234f35fe8125b589d0e20cddbd119
#
_cell.length_a   1.000
_cell.length_b   1.000
_cell.length_c   1.000
_cell.angle_alpha   90.00
_cell.angle_beta   90.00
_cell.angle_gamma   90.00
#
_symmetry.space_group_name_H-M   'P 1'
#
loop_
_entity.id
_entity.type
_entity.pdbx_description
1 polymer ?
#
loop_
_entity_poly.entity_id
_entity_poly.type
_entity_poly.pdbx_seq_one_letter_code
_entity_poly.pdbx_strand_id
1 'polypeptide(L)'
;MVEKLKDEYKIDLEWRPFYLYWDVPPQGQELPDYVKRARLNGSEERLRAIAESYGMKFESTKLIYSTRLAHEATEYAREHGKANEFHKTLFRKVYAEGQDPSQWSMLRSTAEEAGLNADEMQKLVQSNKYTDYVEEQVRWAQQIGVTGVPTYVINDRYAVVGAQPYDVFKGALDQIMNQKS
;
A
#
# COMPACT_ATOMS: atom_id res chain seq x y z
N MET A 1 -4.28 4.70 -12.27
CA MET A 1 -4.71 3.44 -12.92
C MET A 1 -5.98 2.90 -12.25
N VAL A 2 -5.96 2.55 -10.97
CA VAL A 2 -7.11 1.96 -10.26
C VAL A 2 -8.35 2.85 -10.29
N GLU A 3 -8.22 4.16 -10.12
CA GLU A 3 -9.35 5.11 -10.22
C GLU A 3 -10.04 5.01 -11.61
N LYS A 4 -9.24 4.92 -12.68
CA LYS A 4 -9.78 4.76 -14.04
C LYS A 4 -10.55 3.45 -14.19
N LEU A 5 -10.08 2.36 -13.59
CA LEU A 5 -10.81 1.08 -13.59
C LEU A 5 -12.13 1.17 -12.80
N LYS A 6 -12.17 1.94 -11.69
CA LYS A 6 -13.41 2.19 -10.94
C LYS A 6 -14.44 2.96 -11.75
N ASP A 7 -13.99 3.90 -12.60
CA ASP A 7 -14.87 4.68 -13.46
C ASP A 7 -15.44 3.85 -14.62
N GLU A 8 -14.64 2.94 -15.20
CA GLU A 8 -15.05 2.10 -16.34
C GLU A 8 -15.80 0.83 -15.90
N TYR A 9 -15.45 0.26 -14.76
CA TYR A 9 -16.05 -0.95 -14.21
C TYR A 9 -16.64 -0.66 -12.84
N LYS A 10 -17.81 -1.14 -12.55
CA LYS A 10 -18.42 -1.06 -11.21
C LYS A 10 -17.68 -2.02 -10.27
N ILE A 11 -16.47 -1.67 -9.86
CA ILE A 11 -15.64 -2.46 -8.95
C ILE A 11 -15.64 -1.83 -7.55
N ASP A 12 -15.68 -2.70 -6.55
CA ASP A 12 -15.39 -2.35 -5.18
C ASP A 12 -13.90 -2.62 -4.91
N LEU A 13 -13.20 -1.64 -4.33
CA LEU A 13 -11.77 -1.72 -4.08
C LEU A 13 -11.51 -1.74 -2.59
N GLU A 14 -10.89 -2.80 -2.13
CA GLU A 14 -10.40 -2.94 -0.76
C GLU A 14 -8.86 -2.99 -0.73
N TRP A 15 -8.25 -2.14 0.09
CA TRP A 15 -6.84 -2.19 0.38
C TRP A 15 -6.60 -3.15 1.54
N ARG A 16 -5.66 -4.09 1.36
CA ARG A 16 -5.28 -5.06 2.39
C ARG A 16 -3.82 -4.93 2.76
N PRO A 17 -3.47 -5.10 4.05
CA PRO A 17 -2.09 -5.00 4.51
C PRO A 17 -1.25 -6.18 4.00
N PHE A 18 0.03 -5.91 3.72
CA PHE A 18 1.02 -6.92 3.43
C PHE A 18 2.40 -6.49 3.92
N TYR A 19 3.13 -7.39 4.60
CA TYR A 19 4.49 -7.13 5.04
C TYR A 19 5.47 -7.73 4.03
N LEU A 20 6.21 -6.87 3.32
CA LEU A 20 7.36 -7.32 2.52
C LEU A 20 8.52 -7.77 3.41
N TYR A 21 8.65 -7.14 4.58
CA TYR A 21 9.66 -7.43 5.58
C TYR A 21 9.01 -7.49 6.96
N TRP A 22 9.27 -8.56 7.71
CA TRP A 22 8.59 -8.83 8.98
C TRP A 22 9.29 -8.22 10.17
N ASP A 23 10.59 -8.46 10.30
CA ASP A 23 11.39 -8.12 11.48
C ASP A 23 12.25 -6.89 11.21
N VAL A 24 11.59 -5.78 10.83
CA VAL A 24 12.29 -4.52 10.61
C VAL A 24 12.55 -3.85 11.95
N PRO A 25 13.83 -3.59 12.33
CA PRO A 25 14.15 -2.94 13.59
C PRO A 25 13.65 -1.49 13.62
N PRO A 26 13.43 -0.90 14.82
CA PRO A 26 12.87 0.46 14.96
C PRO A 26 13.64 1.56 14.22
N GLN A 27 14.96 1.40 14.08
CA GLN A 27 15.82 2.35 13.33
C GLN A 27 15.78 2.15 11.82
N GLY A 28 15.01 1.18 11.34
CA GLY A 28 15.02 0.72 9.95
C GLY A 28 16.18 -0.24 9.67
N GLN A 29 16.19 -0.81 8.49
CA GLN A 29 17.27 -1.69 8.01
C GLN A 29 17.72 -1.26 6.62
N GLU A 30 18.93 -1.62 6.26
CA GLU A 30 19.47 -1.36 4.93
C GLU A 30 18.70 -2.12 3.84
N LEU A 31 18.71 -1.54 2.65
CA LEU A 31 18.13 -2.19 1.48
C LEU A 31 18.93 -3.47 1.15
N PRO A 32 18.24 -4.57 0.82
CA PRO A 32 18.89 -5.78 0.34
C PRO A 32 19.73 -5.52 -0.93
N ASP A 33 20.77 -6.31 -1.13
CA ASP A 33 21.69 -6.13 -2.25
C ASP A 33 21.01 -6.24 -3.62
N TYR A 34 19.96 -7.06 -3.74
CA TYR A 34 19.22 -7.14 -4.99
C TYR A 34 18.47 -5.83 -5.31
N VAL A 35 17.98 -5.12 -4.29
CA VAL A 35 17.34 -3.79 -4.45
C VAL A 35 18.39 -2.75 -4.80
N LYS A 36 19.53 -2.75 -4.08
CA LYS A 36 20.65 -1.86 -4.38
C LYS A 36 21.13 -2.04 -5.84
N ARG A 37 21.30 -3.29 -6.29
CA ARG A 37 21.65 -3.61 -7.70
C ARG A 37 20.57 -3.16 -8.69
N ALA A 38 19.30 -3.39 -8.40
CA ALA A 38 18.21 -2.95 -9.27
C ALA A 38 18.21 -1.42 -9.46
N ARG A 39 18.50 -0.67 -8.40
CA ARG A 39 18.65 0.80 -8.48
C ARG A 39 19.80 1.20 -9.38
N LEU A 40 20.98 0.59 -9.22
CA LEU A 40 22.13 0.82 -10.09
C LEU A 40 21.83 0.51 -11.57
N ASN A 41 20.89 -0.39 -11.85
CA ASN A 41 20.43 -0.73 -13.19
C ASN A 41 19.24 0.14 -13.67
N GLY A 42 19.02 1.29 -13.06
CA GLY A 42 18.03 2.29 -13.51
C GLY A 42 16.57 1.98 -13.14
N SER A 43 16.32 1.11 -12.15
CA SER A 43 14.94 0.83 -11.71
C SER A 43 14.29 2.04 -11.05
N GLU A 44 15.07 2.84 -10.33
CA GLU A 44 14.59 4.04 -9.65
C GLU A 44 14.22 5.14 -10.64
N GLU A 45 15.05 5.37 -11.65
CA GLU A 45 14.77 6.33 -12.72
C GLU A 45 13.50 5.96 -13.49
N ARG A 46 13.28 4.65 -13.75
CA ARG A 46 12.04 4.18 -14.36
C ARG A 46 10.82 4.43 -13.50
N LEU A 47 10.91 4.18 -12.19
CA LEU A 47 9.81 4.45 -11.26
C LEU A 47 9.52 5.96 -11.17
N ARG A 48 10.57 6.79 -11.13
CA ARG A 48 10.43 8.25 -11.14
C ARG A 48 9.73 8.73 -12.41
N ALA A 49 10.15 8.28 -13.58
CA ALA A 49 9.53 8.62 -14.85
C ALA A 49 8.04 8.20 -14.92
N ILE A 50 7.71 7.02 -14.38
CA ILE A 50 6.32 6.56 -14.28
C ILE A 50 5.53 7.48 -13.34
N ALA A 51 6.04 7.79 -12.16
CA ALA A 51 5.37 8.68 -11.21
C ALA A 51 5.13 10.07 -11.81
N GLU A 52 6.13 10.65 -12.47
CA GLU A 52 6.03 11.93 -13.16
C GLU A 52 4.95 11.93 -14.27
N SER A 53 4.80 10.83 -14.99
CA SER A 53 3.73 10.69 -16.01
C SER A 53 2.32 10.75 -15.42
N TYR A 54 2.19 10.51 -14.11
CA TYR A 54 0.94 10.67 -13.34
C TYR A 54 0.90 11.97 -12.50
N GLY A 55 1.83 12.89 -12.73
CA GLY A 55 1.92 14.15 -11.96
C GLY A 55 2.37 13.97 -10.52
N MET A 56 3.01 12.83 -10.19
CA MET A 56 3.49 12.51 -8.85
C MET A 56 5.00 12.63 -8.76
N LYS A 57 5.50 13.02 -7.58
CA LYS A 57 6.92 12.91 -7.24
C LYS A 57 7.20 11.51 -6.70
N PHE A 58 8.42 11.04 -6.92
CA PHE A 58 8.92 9.79 -6.31
C PHE A 58 10.29 10.03 -5.71
N GLU A 59 10.39 9.76 -4.42
CA GLU A 59 11.63 9.75 -3.65
C GLU A 59 11.88 8.34 -3.13
N SER A 60 13.04 7.80 -3.40
CA SER A 60 13.39 6.50 -2.88
C SER A 60 13.86 6.57 -1.43
N THR A 61 13.39 5.65 -0.61
CA THR A 61 13.85 5.53 0.77
C THR A 61 15.26 4.94 0.81
N LYS A 62 16.10 5.42 1.73
CA LYS A 62 17.46 4.87 1.95
C LYS A 62 17.42 3.60 2.81
N LEU A 63 16.39 3.47 3.63
CA LEU A 63 16.18 2.36 4.56
C LEU A 63 14.81 1.73 4.31
N ILE A 64 14.67 0.49 4.73
CA ILE A 64 13.38 -0.17 4.90
C ILE A 64 12.91 0.14 6.32
N TYR A 65 11.70 0.64 6.45
CA TYR A 65 11.05 0.89 7.74
C TYR A 65 9.93 -0.11 8.00
N SER A 66 9.61 -0.33 9.26
CA SER A 66 8.43 -1.11 9.64
C SER A 66 7.15 -0.38 9.19
N THR A 67 6.26 -1.11 8.53
CA THR A 67 4.96 -0.60 8.08
C THR A 67 3.80 -1.02 8.98
N ARG A 68 4.06 -1.74 10.09
CA ARG A 68 3.03 -2.26 10.97
C ARG A 68 2.10 -1.18 11.49
N LEU A 69 2.64 -0.12 12.11
CA LEU A 69 1.83 0.98 12.65
C LEU A 69 1.01 1.69 11.57
N ALA A 70 1.57 1.83 10.35
CA ALA A 70 0.87 2.43 9.22
C ALA A 70 -0.32 1.58 8.76
N HIS A 71 -0.19 0.25 8.76
CA HIS A 71 -1.31 -0.65 8.46
C HIS A 71 -2.38 -0.59 9.55
N GLU A 72 -2.01 -0.63 10.83
CA GLU A 72 -2.95 -0.51 11.95
C GLU A 72 -3.68 0.85 11.95
N ALA A 73 -2.98 1.94 11.63
CA ALA A 73 -3.58 3.27 11.47
C ALA A 73 -4.53 3.33 10.26
N THR A 74 -4.24 2.58 9.20
CA THR A 74 -5.15 2.47 8.04
C THR A 74 -6.46 1.77 8.42
N GLU A 75 -6.43 0.78 9.33
CA GLU A 75 -7.64 0.12 9.82
C GLU A 75 -8.51 1.08 10.65
N TYR A 76 -7.89 1.92 11.49
CA TYR A 76 -8.63 3.00 12.15
C TYR A 76 -9.31 3.92 11.13
N ALA A 77 -8.58 4.31 10.08
CA ALA A 77 -9.14 5.15 9.03
C ALA A 77 -10.30 4.46 8.29
N ARG A 78 -10.23 3.13 8.11
CA ARG A 78 -11.31 2.33 7.50
C ARG A 78 -12.57 2.35 8.36
N GLU A 79 -12.46 2.14 9.67
CA GLU A 79 -13.60 2.23 10.58
C GLU A 79 -14.33 3.57 10.53
N HIS A 80 -13.60 4.64 10.16
CA HIS A 80 -14.12 6.01 10.07
C HIS A 80 -14.50 6.44 8.63
N GLY A 81 -14.50 5.49 7.66
CA GLY A 81 -14.84 5.78 6.26
C GLY A 81 -13.82 6.65 5.53
N LYS A 82 -12.56 6.72 6.03
CA LYS A 82 -11.49 7.59 5.54
C LYS A 82 -10.26 6.84 5.01
N ALA A 83 -10.40 5.54 4.73
CA ALA A 83 -9.29 4.70 4.29
C ALA A 83 -8.60 5.23 3.03
N ASN A 84 -9.35 5.72 2.05
CA ASN A 84 -8.77 6.21 0.79
C ASN A 84 -8.00 7.51 0.97
N GLU A 85 -8.54 8.46 1.73
CA GLU A 85 -7.90 9.74 2.02
C GLU A 85 -6.63 9.52 2.83
N PHE A 86 -6.70 8.69 3.87
CA PHE A 86 -5.55 8.32 4.69
C PHE A 86 -4.46 7.63 3.85
N HIS A 87 -4.84 6.65 3.04
CA HIS A 87 -3.93 5.90 2.18
C HIS A 87 -3.21 6.80 1.16
N LYS A 88 -3.94 7.68 0.48
CA LYS A 88 -3.36 8.63 -0.48
C LYS A 88 -2.35 9.56 0.19
N THR A 89 -2.69 10.08 1.38
CA THR A 89 -1.80 10.96 2.15
C THR A 89 -0.57 10.21 2.65
N LEU A 90 -0.76 8.99 3.18
CA LEU A 90 0.32 8.11 3.63
C LEU A 90 1.32 7.82 2.51
N PHE A 91 0.82 7.41 1.34
CA PHE A 91 1.67 7.10 0.18
C PHE A 91 2.43 8.33 -0.32
N ARG A 92 1.80 9.50 -0.37
CA ARG A 92 2.48 10.75 -0.72
C ARG A 92 3.63 11.04 0.24
N LYS A 93 3.39 10.96 1.55
CA LYS A 93 4.42 11.22 2.57
C LYS A 93 5.59 10.22 2.48
N VAL A 94 5.28 8.94 2.28
CA VAL A 94 6.33 7.91 2.15
C VAL A 94 7.10 8.04 0.84
N TYR A 95 6.40 8.07 -0.29
CA TYR A 95 7.03 7.93 -1.61
C TYR A 95 7.32 9.23 -2.34
N ALA A 96 6.73 10.36 -1.95
CA ALA A 96 7.06 11.66 -2.54
C ALA A 96 7.84 12.58 -1.59
N GLU A 97 7.80 12.30 -0.28
CA GLU A 97 8.47 13.12 0.73
C GLU A 97 9.54 12.33 1.52
N GLY A 98 9.66 11.01 1.29
CA GLY A 98 10.67 10.15 1.91
C GLY A 98 10.50 9.98 3.43
N GLN A 99 9.28 10.17 3.95
CA GLN A 99 9.01 10.08 5.38
C GLN A 99 8.95 8.63 5.87
N ASP A 100 9.31 8.42 7.12
CA ASP A 100 9.32 7.12 7.78
C ASP A 100 7.91 6.74 8.30
N PRO A 101 7.27 5.67 7.75
CA PRO A 101 5.92 5.25 8.14
C PRO A 101 5.85 4.61 9.54
N SER A 102 6.96 4.39 10.22
CA SER A 102 6.98 3.90 11.60
C SER A 102 6.89 5.02 12.64
N GLN A 103 6.99 6.29 12.22
CA GLN A 103 7.00 7.43 13.13
C GLN A 103 5.61 7.95 13.44
N TRP A 104 5.30 8.08 14.73
CA TRP A 104 4.02 8.64 15.18
C TRP A 104 3.76 10.05 14.66
N SER A 105 4.79 10.89 14.57
CA SER A 105 4.64 12.27 14.03
C SER A 105 4.08 12.24 12.60
N MET A 106 4.58 11.33 11.77
CA MET A 106 4.12 11.17 10.39
C MET A 106 2.69 10.61 10.35
N LEU A 107 2.39 9.54 11.12
CA LEU A 107 1.07 8.92 11.15
C LEU A 107 0.00 9.87 11.69
N ARG A 108 0.31 10.64 12.73
CA ARG A 108 -0.59 11.65 13.29
C ARG A 108 -0.92 12.74 12.27
N SER A 109 0.11 13.31 11.63
CA SER A 109 -0.13 14.34 10.61
C SER A 109 -0.86 13.78 9.38
N THR A 110 -0.71 12.49 9.09
CA THR A 110 -1.49 11.80 8.04
C THR A 110 -2.97 11.71 8.44
N ALA A 111 -3.25 11.37 9.69
CA ALA A 111 -4.62 11.30 10.21
C ALA A 111 -5.31 12.66 10.20
N GLU A 112 -4.62 13.71 10.66
CA GLU A 112 -5.12 15.08 10.66
C GLU A 112 -5.46 15.57 9.25
N GLU A 113 -4.58 15.35 8.28
CA GLU A 113 -4.82 15.71 6.87
C GLU A 113 -5.98 14.92 6.26
N ALA A 114 -6.22 13.68 6.70
CA ALA A 114 -7.37 12.87 6.28
C ALA A 114 -8.67 13.25 7.02
N GLY A 115 -8.63 14.21 7.94
CA GLY A 115 -9.78 14.64 8.75
C GLY A 115 -10.15 13.65 9.86
N LEU A 116 -9.17 12.93 10.40
CA LEU A 116 -9.30 11.96 11.50
C LEU A 116 -8.77 12.51 12.82
N ASN A 117 -9.24 11.93 13.92
CA ASN A 117 -8.72 12.25 15.25
C ASN A 117 -7.39 11.49 15.49
N ALA A 118 -6.28 12.22 15.42
CA ALA A 118 -4.94 11.66 15.56
C ALA A 118 -4.65 11.11 16.97
N ASP A 119 -5.21 11.70 18.02
CA ASP A 119 -5.03 11.24 19.41
C ASP A 119 -5.75 9.91 19.63
N GLU A 120 -6.99 9.82 19.16
CA GLU A 120 -7.78 8.59 19.24
C GLU A 120 -7.15 7.47 18.42
N MET A 121 -6.74 7.75 17.18
CA MET A 121 -6.02 6.80 16.33
C MET A 121 -4.80 6.24 17.07
N GLN A 122 -3.93 7.11 17.57
CA GLN A 122 -2.72 6.69 18.27
C GLN A 122 -3.04 5.84 19.49
N LYS A 123 -4.01 6.23 20.31
CA LYS A 123 -4.45 5.49 21.50
C LYS A 123 -4.94 4.08 21.14
N LEU A 124 -5.78 3.96 20.11
CA LEU A 124 -6.36 2.67 19.71
C LEU A 124 -5.31 1.75 19.08
N VAL A 125 -4.41 2.29 18.25
CA VAL A 125 -3.29 1.51 17.69
C VAL A 125 -2.34 1.05 18.82
N GLN A 126 -1.99 1.92 19.75
CA GLN A 126 -1.13 1.56 20.89
C GLN A 126 -1.79 0.52 21.83
N SER A 127 -3.11 0.43 21.85
CA SER A 127 -3.83 -0.62 22.58
C SER A 127 -3.87 -1.98 21.85
N ASN A 128 -3.22 -2.09 20.70
CA ASN A 128 -3.22 -3.26 19.82
C ASN A 128 -4.62 -3.64 19.26
N LYS A 129 -5.55 -2.70 19.22
CA LYS A 129 -6.93 -2.97 18.74
C LYS A 129 -6.97 -3.57 17.34
N TYR A 130 -6.04 -3.21 16.47
CA TYR A 130 -6.03 -3.61 15.05
C TYR A 130 -5.01 -4.69 14.73
N THR A 131 -4.14 -5.06 15.68
CA THR A 131 -3.01 -5.96 15.46
C THR A 131 -3.45 -7.32 14.93
N ASP A 132 -4.40 -7.97 15.61
CA ASP A 132 -4.86 -9.32 15.23
C ASP A 132 -5.48 -9.32 13.82
N TYR A 133 -6.28 -8.31 13.51
CA TYR A 133 -6.88 -8.18 12.17
C TYR A 133 -5.81 -8.00 11.09
N VAL A 134 -4.87 -7.07 11.28
CA VAL A 134 -3.77 -6.84 10.31
C VAL A 134 -2.96 -8.11 10.10
N GLU A 135 -2.59 -8.82 11.16
CA GLU A 135 -1.84 -10.07 11.06
C GLU A 135 -2.63 -11.18 10.37
N GLU A 136 -3.93 -11.26 10.61
CA GLU A 136 -4.81 -12.21 9.92
C GLU A 136 -4.84 -11.93 8.41
N GLN A 137 -4.99 -10.67 8.00
CA GLN A 137 -4.98 -10.29 6.59
C GLN A 137 -3.64 -10.59 5.91
N VAL A 138 -2.53 -10.35 6.62
CA VAL A 138 -1.19 -10.69 6.09
C VAL A 138 -1.02 -12.19 5.95
N ARG A 139 -1.45 -12.99 6.94
CA ARG A 139 -1.43 -14.46 6.87
C ARG A 139 -2.30 -14.98 5.72
N TRP A 140 -3.50 -14.43 5.55
CA TRP A 140 -4.38 -14.77 4.42
C TRP A 140 -3.69 -14.53 3.07
N ALA A 141 -3.07 -13.36 2.88
CA ALA A 141 -2.36 -13.04 1.65
C ALA A 141 -1.24 -14.05 1.35
N GLN A 142 -0.50 -14.48 2.38
CA GLN A 142 0.53 -15.51 2.24
C GLN A 142 -0.06 -16.88 1.88
N GLN A 143 -1.17 -17.27 2.51
CA GLN A 143 -1.85 -18.54 2.23
C GLN A 143 -2.34 -18.66 0.78
N ILE A 144 -2.78 -17.54 0.18
CA ILE A 144 -3.16 -17.51 -1.24
C ILE A 144 -1.98 -17.29 -2.19
N GLY A 145 -0.73 -17.32 -1.67
CA GLY A 145 0.49 -17.26 -2.47
C GLY A 145 0.95 -15.87 -2.88
N VAL A 146 0.52 -14.80 -2.21
CA VAL A 146 1.07 -13.45 -2.44
C VAL A 146 2.51 -13.41 -1.92
N THR A 147 3.45 -13.11 -2.80
CA THR A 147 4.89 -13.00 -2.49
C THR A 147 5.45 -11.60 -2.71
N GLY A 148 4.62 -10.66 -3.16
CA GLY A 148 5.05 -9.29 -3.43
C GLY A 148 3.89 -8.36 -3.70
N VAL A 149 4.18 -7.06 -3.73
CA VAL A 149 3.19 -6.00 -3.94
C VAL A 149 3.61 -5.08 -5.10
N PRO A 150 2.63 -4.49 -5.79
CA PRO A 150 1.20 -4.71 -5.62
C PRO A 150 0.76 -6.07 -6.17
N THR A 151 -0.17 -6.73 -5.49
CA THR A 151 -0.91 -7.88 -6.01
C THR A 151 -2.40 -7.55 -5.94
N TYR A 152 -3.11 -7.77 -7.03
CA TYR A 152 -4.54 -7.51 -7.15
C TYR A 152 -5.29 -8.84 -7.19
N VAL A 153 -6.11 -9.09 -6.18
CA VAL A 153 -6.98 -10.27 -6.12
C VAL A 153 -8.38 -9.85 -6.58
N ILE A 154 -8.94 -10.53 -7.56
CA ILE A 154 -10.21 -10.19 -8.18
C ILE A 154 -11.21 -11.33 -7.89
N ASN A 155 -12.29 -11.00 -7.19
CA ASN A 155 -13.37 -11.94 -6.79
C ASN A 155 -12.82 -13.19 -6.06
N ASP A 156 -11.77 -13.03 -5.24
CA ASP A 156 -11.08 -14.09 -4.48
C ASP A 156 -10.62 -15.30 -5.33
N ARG A 157 -10.51 -15.12 -6.65
CA ARG A 157 -10.26 -16.22 -7.60
C ARG A 157 -9.13 -15.95 -8.59
N TYR A 158 -8.97 -14.71 -9.00
CA TYR A 158 -7.98 -14.33 -10.01
C TYR A 158 -6.96 -13.39 -9.38
N ALA A 159 -5.72 -13.46 -9.83
CA ALA A 159 -4.67 -12.56 -9.36
C ALA A 159 -3.92 -11.91 -10.51
N VAL A 160 -3.66 -10.60 -10.39
CA VAL A 160 -2.72 -9.86 -11.25
C VAL A 160 -1.58 -9.40 -10.36
N VAL A 161 -0.36 -9.85 -10.65
CA VAL A 161 0.83 -9.55 -9.85
C VAL A 161 1.64 -8.43 -10.50
N GLY A 162 2.06 -7.47 -9.68
CA GLY A 162 2.89 -6.35 -10.09
C GLY A 162 2.10 -5.16 -10.66
N ALA A 163 2.82 -4.06 -10.88
CA ALA A 163 2.30 -2.85 -11.50
C ALA A 163 2.22 -3.03 -13.03
N GLN A 164 1.24 -3.82 -13.48
CA GLN A 164 1.01 -4.10 -14.88
C GLN A 164 0.41 -2.88 -15.61
N PRO A 165 0.57 -2.79 -16.95
CA PRO A 165 -0.11 -1.78 -17.76
C PRO A 165 -1.64 -1.87 -17.64
N TYR A 166 -2.32 -0.73 -17.85
CA TYR A 166 -3.77 -0.65 -17.76
C TYR A 166 -4.50 -1.72 -18.58
N ASP A 167 -4.03 -1.97 -19.82
CA ASP A 167 -4.67 -2.92 -20.73
C ASP A 167 -4.67 -4.36 -20.24
N VAL A 168 -3.68 -4.73 -19.40
CA VAL A 168 -3.64 -6.05 -18.74
C VAL A 168 -4.80 -6.19 -17.75
N PHE A 169 -5.05 -5.16 -16.95
CA PHE A 169 -6.19 -5.14 -16.02
C PHE A 169 -7.52 -5.12 -16.75
N LYS A 170 -7.62 -4.29 -17.78
CA LYS A 170 -8.81 -4.21 -18.62
C LYS A 170 -9.13 -5.58 -19.22
N GLY A 171 -8.17 -6.22 -19.86
CA GLY A 171 -8.35 -7.55 -20.45
C GLY A 171 -8.77 -8.61 -19.44
N ALA A 172 -8.18 -8.60 -18.22
CA ALA A 172 -8.55 -9.52 -17.16
C ALA A 172 -10.00 -9.30 -16.69
N LEU A 173 -10.41 -8.04 -16.48
CA LEU A 173 -11.79 -7.71 -16.07
C LEU A 173 -12.81 -8.05 -17.16
N ASP A 174 -12.54 -7.73 -18.44
CA ASP A 174 -13.40 -8.08 -19.57
C ASP A 174 -13.61 -9.61 -19.66
N GLN A 175 -12.53 -10.38 -19.48
CA GLN A 175 -12.63 -11.85 -19.49
C GLN A 175 -13.47 -12.39 -18.32
N ILE A 176 -13.31 -11.83 -17.12
CA ILE A 176 -14.07 -12.24 -15.93
C ILE A 176 -15.54 -11.90 -16.08
N MET A 177 -15.87 -10.75 -16.64
CA MET A 177 -17.26 -10.33 -16.86
C MET A 177 -17.95 -11.20 -17.92
N ASN A 178 -17.25 -11.53 -18.99
CA ASN A 178 -17.79 -12.39 -20.05
C ASN A 178 -18.01 -13.86 -19.62
N GLN A 179 -17.31 -14.33 -18.57
CA GLN A 179 -17.53 -15.67 -17.99
C GLN A 179 -18.79 -15.75 -17.10
N LYS A 180 -19.37 -14.60 -16.71
CA LYS A 180 -20.59 -14.53 -15.90
C LYS A 180 -21.89 -14.40 -16.74
N SER A 181 -21.76 -14.25 -18.05
CA SER A 181 -22.86 -14.22 -19.01
C SER A 181 -23.09 -15.59 -19.60
#